data_f11dffa21776bd501e9769d9faec71ef
#
_entry.id   f11dffa21776bd501e9769d9faec71ef
#
_cell.length_a   1.000
_cell.length_b   1.000
_cell.length_c   1.000
_cell.angle_alpha   90.00
_cell.angle_beta   90.00
_cell.angle_gamma   90.00
#
_symmetry.space_group_name_H-M   'P 1'
#
loop_
_entity.id
_entity.type
_entity.pdbx_description
1 polymer ?
#
loop_
_entity_poly.entity_id
_entity_poly.type
_entity_poly.pdbx_seq_one_letter_code
_entity_poly.pdbx_strand_id
1 'polypeptide(L)'
;MRVVAVIPARMASSRFPGKPMALIHGIPMIGHCYFRVEMCQQVEETYVATCDTEIYDYIVSIGGKAIMTSDAHERASDRTAEAMLKIEENSGQRAEIVVMVQGDEPMDTPNMVSQALEPLVQDNVIDVVNLMGAIETVEEFEDPNTVKVVVGPDDNAIYFSREPIPSRKKSVDIVPMLKQICIIPFRRDYLLQFNETPETPLEQIESVDMMRVIESGGQVKMVMTKEESYGVD
;
A
#
# COMPACT_ATOMS: atom_id res chain seq x y z
N MET A 1 -17.93 6.28 -10.45
CA MET A 1 -17.22 5.63 -9.32
C MET A 1 -16.04 6.49 -8.98
N ARG A 2 -16.04 7.11 -7.80
CA ARG A 2 -14.95 8.00 -7.37
C ARG A 2 -13.82 7.19 -6.72
N VAL A 3 -12.64 7.24 -7.33
CA VAL A 3 -11.41 6.60 -6.85
C VAL A 3 -10.45 7.69 -6.39
N VAL A 4 -10.03 7.62 -5.12
CA VAL A 4 -9.05 8.54 -4.53
C VAL A 4 -7.81 7.76 -4.13
N ALA A 5 -6.63 8.23 -4.51
CA ALA A 5 -5.37 7.66 -4.04
C ALA A 5 -4.84 8.48 -2.85
N VAL A 6 -4.36 7.78 -1.84
CA VAL A 6 -3.72 8.36 -0.66
C VAL A 6 -2.34 7.73 -0.48
N ILE A 7 -1.32 8.59 -0.38
CA ILE A 7 0.06 8.21 -0.14
C ILE A 7 0.43 8.63 1.28
N PRO A 8 0.35 7.72 2.28
CA PRO A 8 0.76 8.04 3.64
C PRO A 8 2.28 8.21 3.72
N ALA A 9 2.73 9.29 4.35
CA ALA A 9 4.15 9.59 4.52
C ALA A 9 4.40 10.28 5.85
N ARG A 10 5.56 9.98 6.48
CA ARG A 10 6.04 10.66 7.70
C ARG A 10 7.56 10.73 7.74
N MET A 11 8.10 11.79 8.33
CA MET A 11 9.54 11.97 8.51
C MET A 11 10.12 10.97 9.51
N ALA A 12 9.35 10.59 10.51
CA ALA A 12 9.75 9.64 11.54
C ALA A 12 9.82 8.21 10.98
N SER A 13 11.00 7.82 10.53
CA SER A 13 11.34 6.45 10.17
C SER A 13 12.51 6.00 11.06
N SER A 14 12.39 4.84 11.70
CA SER A 14 13.45 4.32 12.57
C SER A 14 14.70 3.88 11.79
N ARG A 15 14.52 3.38 10.58
CA ARG A 15 15.59 2.89 9.71
C ARG A 15 16.27 4.01 8.90
N PHE A 16 15.48 4.89 8.34
CA PHE A 16 15.95 6.01 7.53
C PHE A 16 15.16 7.29 7.86
N PRO A 17 15.58 8.09 8.87
CA PRO A 17 14.93 9.36 9.21
C PRO A 17 14.96 10.33 8.01
N GLY A 18 13.80 10.96 7.74
CA GLY A 18 13.69 11.89 6.62
C GLY A 18 13.57 11.22 5.24
N LYS A 19 13.38 9.91 5.19
CA LYS A 19 13.27 9.11 3.96
C LYS A 19 12.36 9.74 2.87
N PRO A 20 11.14 10.24 3.15
CA PRO A 20 10.28 10.82 2.12
C PRO A 20 10.90 12.02 1.41
N MET A 21 11.77 12.76 2.09
CA MET A 21 12.44 13.96 1.55
C MET A 21 13.84 13.66 1.00
N ALA A 22 14.31 12.40 1.06
CA ALA A 22 15.56 11.99 0.42
C ALA A 22 15.51 12.19 -1.09
N LEU A 23 16.58 12.76 -1.66
CA LEU A 23 16.60 13.11 -3.07
C LEU A 23 16.97 11.92 -3.96
N ILE A 24 16.12 11.65 -4.94
CA ILE A 24 16.40 10.73 -6.05
C ILE A 24 16.46 11.59 -7.31
N HIS A 25 17.63 11.72 -7.92
CA HIS A 25 17.87 12.61 -9.07
C HIS A 25 17.37 14.05 -8.87
N GLY A 26 17.52 14.59 -7.67
CA GLY A 26 17.14 15.98 -7.35
C GLY A 26 15.66 16.20 -7.00
N ILE A 27 14.86 15.16 -6.98
CA ILE A 27 13.44 15.19 -6.58
C ILE A 27 13.29 14.36 -5.28
N PRO A 28 12.63 14.88 -4.24
CA PRO A 28 12.29 14.08 -3.05
C PRO A 28 11.56 12.79 -3.40
N MET A 29 11.87 11.70 -2.71
CA MET A 29 11.28 10.38 -2.97
C MET A 29 9.75 10.41 -2.98
N ILE A 30 9.12 11.14 -2.05
CA ILE A 30 7.66 11.29 -2.01
C ILE A 30 7.11 11.96 -3.26
N GLY A 31 7.87 12.84 -3.92
CA GLY A 31 7.51 13.45 -5.18
C GLY A 31 7.44 12.44 -6.32
N HIS A 32 8.39 11.48 -6.37
CA HIS A 32 8.33 10.39 -7.35
C HIS A 32 7.08 9.54 -7.15
N CYS A 33 6.79 9.12 -5.91
CA CYS A 33 5.57 8.36 -5.61
C CYS A 33 4.32 9.15 -6.02
N TYR A 34 4.24 10.43 -5.65
CA TYR A 34 3.10 11.30 -5.98
C TYR A 34 2.85 11.39 -7.48
N PHE A 35 3.86 11.77 -8.27
CA PHE A 35 3.71 11.97 -9.71
C PHE A 35 3.31 10.67 -10.43
N ARG A 36 3.85 9.53 -10.02
CA ARG A 36 3.55 8.23 -10.64
C ARG A 36 2.12 7.80 -10.39
N VAL A 37 1.63 7.97 -9.16
CA VAL A 37 0.23 7.66 -8.82
C VAL A 37 -0.73 8.61 -9.52
N GLU A 38 -0.40 9.91 -9.59
CA GLU A 38 -1.21 10.93 -10.26
C GLU A 38 -1.38 10.67 -11.78
N MET A 39 -0.42 9.99 -12.42
CA MET A 39 -0.52 9.60 -13.83
C MET A 39 -1.55 8.48 -14.07
N CYS A 40 -2.08 7.82 -13.03
CA CYS A 40 -3.07 6.77 -13.19
C CYS A 40 -4.44 7.37 -13.57
N GLN A 41 -4.91 7.09 -14.78
CA GLN A 41 -6.17 7.65 -15.30
C GLN A 41 -7.43 7.18 -14.57
N GLN A 42 -7.36 6.07 -13.84
CA GLN A 42 -8.49 5.56 -13.06
C GLN A 42 -8.63 6.24 -11.69
N VAL A 43 -7.58 6.95 -11.25
CA VAL A 43 -7.57 7.74 -10.02
C VAL A 43 -8.04 9.15 -10.34
N GLU A 44 -9.08 9.61 -9.67
CA GLU A 44 -9.62 10.97 -9.87
C GLU A 44 -8.76 12.03 -9.19
N GLU A 45 -8.26 11.72 -8.00
CA GLU A 45 -7.44 12.61 -7.21
C GLU A 45 -6.40 11.83 -6.39
N THR A 46 -5.18 12.36 -6.34
CA THR A 46 -4.07 11.82 -5.55
C THR A 46 -3.71 12.80 -4.44
N TYR A 47 -3.58 12.30 -3.21
CA TYR A 47 -3.19 13.07 -2.03
C TYR A 47 -2.02 12.42 -1.30
N VAL A 48 -1.12 13.23 -0.79
CA VAL A 48 -0.16 12.81 0.23
C VAL A 48 -0.74 13.10 1.60
N ALA A 49 -0.84 12.09 2.45
CA ALA A 49 -1.31 12.20 3.83
C ALA A 49 -0.12 12.21 4.80
N THR A 50 0.04 13.28 5.57
CA THR A 50 1.22 13.45 6.44
C THR A 50 0.88 14.22 7.71
N CYS A 51 1.68 14.02 8.75
CA CYS A 51 1.69 14.87 9.95
C CYS A 51 2.85 15.89 9.93
N ASP A 52 3.69 15.86 8.90
CA ASP A 52 4.91 16.67 8.82
C ASP A 52 4.71 17.84 7.85
N THR A 53 4.89 19.06 8.35
CA THR A 53 4.74 20.30 7.56
C THR A 53 5.70 20.33 6.37
N GLU A 54 6.92 19.81 6.52
CA GLU A 54 7.92 19.78 5.46
C GLU A 54 7.44 18.98 4.24
N ILE A 55 6.84 17.81 4.46
CA ILE A 55 6.26 16.97 3.39
C ILE A 55 5.06 17.69 2.77
N TYR A 56 4.18 18.25 3.60
CA TYR A 56 3.00 18.99 3.16
C TYR A 56 3.38 20.16 2.24
N ASP A 57 4.28 21.03 2.72
CA ASP A 57 4.72 22.23 2.00
C ASP A 57 5.41 21.86 0.68
N TYR A 58 6.23 20.81 0.67
CA TYR A 58 6.85 20.32 -0.55
C TYR A 58 5.80 19.90 -1.59
N ILE A 59 4.83 19.06 -1.21
CA ILE A 59 3.79 18.58 -2.13
C ILE A 59 2.97 19.75 -2.68
N VAL A 60 2.59 20.70 -1.84
CA VAL A 60 1.88 21.93 -2.28
C VAL A 60 2.75 22.76 -3.21
N SER A 61 4.05 22.89 -2.95
CA SER A 61 4.99 23.67 -3.77
C SER A 61 5.14 23.15 -5.19
N ILE A 62 4.94 21.85 -5.41
CA ILE A 62 4.95 21.22 -6.74
C ILE A 62 3.57 21.16 -7.40
N GLY A 63 2.56 21.83 -6.82
CA GLY A 63 1.17 21.84 -7.31
C GLY A 63 0.36 20.61 -6.95
N GLY A 64 0.90 19.73 -6.11
CA GLY A 64 0.23 18.53 -5.63
C GLY A 64 -0.77 18.80 -4.50
N LYS A 65 -1.53 17.78 -4.14
CA LYS A 65 -2.52 17.81 -3.06
C LYS A 65 -2.00 17.09 -1.83
N ALA A 66 -2.07 17.74 -0.68
CA ALA A 66 -1.67 17.16 0.60
C ALA A 66 -2.76 17.34 1.66
N ILE A 67 -2.84 16.39 2.59
CA ILE A 67 -3.77 16.42 3.74
C ILE A 67 -2.96 16.25 5.03
N MET A 68 -3.13 17.20 5.95
CA MET A 68 -2.58 17.06 7.29
C MET A 68 -3.40 16.08 8.11
N THR A 69 -2.72 15.11 8.72
CA THR A 69 -3.30 14.05 9.56
C THR A 69 -2.65 14.04 10.94
N SER A 70 -3.25 13.32 11.87
CA SER A 70 -2.71 13.17 13.22
C SER A 70 -1.30 12.53 13.20
N ASP A 71 -0.45 12.98 14.12
CA ASP A 71 0.86 12.38 14.42
C ASP A 71 0.75 11.08 15.23
N ALA A 72 -0.41 10.83 15.84
CA ALA A 72 -0.68 9.61 16.61
C ALA A 72 -0.79 8.34 15.76
N HIS A 73 -0.96 8.45 14.43
CA HIS A 73 -1.07 7.28 13.58
C HIS A 73 0.26 6.56 13.41
N GLU A 74 0.29 5.31 13.82
CA GLU A 74 1.43 4.42 13.64
C GLU A 74 1.35 3.65 12.31
N ARG A 75 0.13 3.30 11.88
CA ARG A 75 -0.14 2.54 10.65
C ARG A 75 -0.48 3.43 9.46
N ALA A 76 -0.08 2.98 8.29
CA ALA A 76 -0.40 3.63 7.02
C ALA A 76 -1.90 3.65 6.75
N SER A 77 -2.60 2.57 7.11
CA SER A 77 -4.06 2.41 6.97
C SER A 77 -4.84 3.42 7.79
N ASP A 78 -4.46 3.68 9.05
CA ASP A 78 -5.12 4.66 9.92
C ASP A 78 -5.00 6.08 9.34
N ARG A 79 -3.78 6.43 8.89
CA ARG A 79 -3.51 7.71 8.24
C ARG A 79 -4.31 7.88 6.96
N THR A 80 -4.43 6.80 6.18
CA THR A 80 -5.20 6.77 4.94
C THR A 80 -6.69 7.00 5.19
N ALA A 81 -7.26 6.38 6.22
CA ALA A 81 -8.67 6.56 6.58
C ALA A 81 -8.97 7.97 7.06
N GLU A 82 -8.14 8.55 7.94
CA GLU A 82 -8.31 9.94 8.37
C GLU A 82 -8.23 10.90 7.16
N ALA A 83 -7.24 10.71 6.29
CA ALA A 83 -7.10 11.52 5.09
C ALA A 83 -8.32 11.43 4.18
N MET A 84 -8.82 10.22 3.94
CA MET A 84 -10.03 10.01 3.15
C MET A 84 -11.23 10.77 3.71
N LEU A 85 -11.48 10.70 5.02
CA LEU A 85 -12.59 11.42 5.65
C LEU A 85 -12.45 12.94 5.50
N LYS A 86 -11.25 13.48 5.66
CA LYS A 86 -10.97 14.91 5.44
C LYS A 86 -11.13 15.32 3.98
N ILE A 87 -10.74 14.46 3.04
CA ILE A 87 -10.94 14.69 1.59
C ILE A 87 -12.43 14.75 1.27
N GLU A 88 -13.23 13.84 1.83
CA GLU A 88 -14.68 13.84 1.66
C GLU A 88 -15.32 15.09 2.26
N GLU A 89 -14.92 15.50 3.47
CA GLU A 89 -15.41 16.71 4.12
C GLU A 89 -15.09 17.96 3.29
N ASN A 90 -13.86 18.08 2.79
CA ASN A 90 -13.41 19.24 2.02
C ASN A 90 -14.07 19.34 0.63
N SER A 91 -14.32 18.18 -0.01
CA SER A 91 -14.89 18.14 -1.37
C SER A 91 -16.42 18.06 -1.38
N GLY A 92 -17.04 17.65 -0.28
CA GLY A 92 -18.46 17.31 -0.22
C GLY A 92 -18.84 16.05 -1.04
N GLN A 93 -17.84 15.26 -1.47
CA GLN A 93 -18.05 14.08 -2.31
C GLN A 93 -17.46 12.84 -1.64
N ARG A 94 -18.24 11.78 -1.58
CA ARG A 94 -17.82 10.49 -1.02
C ARG A 94 -16.95 9.71 -2.00
N ALA A 95 -15.85 9.14 -1.52
CA ALA A 95 -15.08 8.14 -2.26
C ALA A 95 -15.82 6.79 -2.28
N GLU A 96 -15.66 6.02 -3.33
CA GLU A 96 -16.12 4.62 -3.41
C GLU A 96 -14.97 3.65 -3.19
N ILE A 97 -13.80 4.00 -3.74
CA ILE A 97 -12.55 3.24 -3.59
C ILE A 97 -11.45 4.20 -3.12
N VAL A 98 -10.66 3.74 -2.16
CA VAL A 98 -9.46 4.43 -1.68
C VAL A 98 -8.25 3.55 -1.97
N VAL A 99 -7.32 4.04 -2.77
CA VAL A 99 -6.06 3.33 -3.04
C VAL A 99 -5.01 3.83 -2.08
N MET A 100 -4.60 3.00 -1.15
CA MET A 100 -3.41 3.27 -0.33
C MET A 100 -2.18 2.84 -1.13
N VAL A 101 -1.25 3.78 -1.35
CA VAL A 101 0.05 3.52 -1.97
C VAL A 101 1.12 3.97 -0.99
N GLN A 102 2.01 3.09 -0.58
CA GLN A 102 3.08 3.48 0.35
C GLN A 102 4.07 4.45 -0.32
N GLY A 103 4.49 5.45 0.45
CA GLY A 103 5.36 6.53 -0.03
C GLY A 103 6.85 6.18 -0.07
N ASP A 104 7.21 4.90 -0.09
CA ASP A 104 8.59 4.40 -0.10
C ASP A 104 8.90 3.45 -1.27
N GLU A 105 7.98 3.33 -2.22
CA GLU A 105 8.18 2.59 -3.48
C GLU A 105 8.19 3.56 -4.68
N PRO A 106 9.27 4.31 -4.91
CA PRO A 106 9.33 5.36 -5.93
C PRO A 106 9.34 4.82 -7.37
N MET A 107 9.41 3.51 -7.55
CA MET A 107 9.39 2.82 -8.84
C MET A 107 7.99 2.36 -9.26
N ASP A 108 7.00 2.45 -8.39
CA ASP A 108 5.62 2.09 -8.70
C ASP A 108 5.12 2.81 -9.96
N THR A 109 4.40 2.11 -10.81
CA THR A 109 3.94 2.66 -12.08
C THR A 109 2.43 2.94 -12.06
N PRO A 110 1.93 3.85 -12.91
CA PRO A 110 0.49 4.06 -13.05
C PRO A 110 -0.27 2.79 -13.43
N ASN A 111 0.36 1.89 -14.18
CA ASN A 111 -0.23 0.63 -14.60
C ASN A 111 -0.39 -0.35 -13.43
N MET A 112 0.56 -0.38 -12.49
CA MET A 112 0.43 -1.17 -11.26
C MET A 112 -0.79 -0.75 -10.44
N VAL A 113 -1.02 0.56 -10.31
CA VAL A 113 -2.22 1.10 -9.65
C VAL A 113 -3.48 0.67 -10.37
N SER A 114 -3.48 0.75 -11.72
CA SER A 114 -4.62 0.31 -12.55
C SER A 114 -4.91 -1.19 -12.38
N GLN A 115 -3.87 -2.03 -12.39
CA GLN A 115 -4.00 -3.49 -12.18
C GLN A 115 -4.61 -3.81 -10.81
N ALA A 116 -4.15 -3.13 -9.76
CA ALA A 116 -4.68 -3.34 -8.41
C ALA A 116 -6.16 -2.92 -8.27
N LEU A 117 -6.59 -1.90 -9.03
CA LEU A 117 -7.97 -1.42 -9.01
C LEU A 117 -8.95 -2.33 -9.75
N GLU A 118 -8.49 -3.06 -10.76
CA GLU A 118 -9.35 -3.80 -11.69
C GLU A 118 -10.33 -4.75 -11.00
N PRO A 119 -9.95 -5.59 -10.02
CA PRO A 119 -10.90 -6.49 -9.36
C PRO A 119 -12.02 -5.76 -8.62
N LEU A 120 -11.71 -4.63 -7.96
CA LEU A 120 -12.74 -3.84 -7.25
C LEU A 120 -13.72 -3.18 -8.21
N VAL A 121 -13.27 -2.84 -9.42
CA VAL A 121 -14.15 -2.27 -10.46
C VAL A 121 -15.09 -3.32 -11.03
N GLN A 122 -14.60 -4.55 -11.18
CA GLN A 122 -15.33 -5.65 -11.82
C GLN A 122 -16.27 -6.40 -10.88
N ASP A 123 -15.92 -6.52 -9.59
CA ASP A 123 -16.68 -7.32 -8.62
C ASP A 123 -16.92 -6.56 -7.32
N ASN A 124 -18.18 -6.29 -7.04
CA ASN A 124 -18.62 -5.57 -5.85
C ASN A 124 -18.50 -6.37 -4.53
N VAL A 125 -18.20 -7.65 -4.61
CA VAL A 125 -18.02 -8.52 -3.42
C VAL A 125 -16.60 -8.41 -2.86
N ILE A 126 -15.64 -7.98 -3.68
CA ILE A 126 -14.26 -7.78 -3.24
C ILE A 126 -14.16 -6.48 -2.44
N ASP A 127 -13.64 -6.55 -1.23
CA ASP A 127 -13.50 -5.42 -0.31
C ASP A 127 -12.11 -4.80 -0.32
N VAL A 128 -11.07 -5.63 -0.49
CA VAL A 128 -9.67 -5.22 -0.50
C VAL A 128 -8.86 -6.03 -1.49
N VAL A 129 -7.97 -5.33 -2.17
CA VAL A 129 -6.99 -5.91 -3.10
C VAL A 129 -5.60 -5.55 -2.63
N ASN A 130 -4.63 -6.43 -2.86
CA ASN A 130 -3.23 -6.11 -2.69
C ASN A 130 -2.43 -6.58 -3.91
N LEU A 131 -1.59 -5.70 -4.42
CA LEU A 131 -0.69 -6.04 -5.52
C LEU A 131 0.42 -6.97 -5.03
N MET A 132 0.87 -7.89 -5.87
CA MET A 132 2.01 -8.77 -5.60
C MET A 132 2.92 -8.86 -6.81
N GLY A 133 4.19 -9.14 -6.56
CA GLY A 133 5.21 -9.36 -7.58
C GLY A 133 6.00 -10.65 -7.37
N ALA A 134 6.72 -11.09 -8.39
CA ALA A 134 7.66 -12.18 -8.24
C ALA A 134 8.92 -11.72 -7.50
N ILE A 135 9.49 -12.60 -6.70
CA ILE A 135 10.83 -12.45 -6.12
C ILE A 135 11.79 -13.24 -7.01
N GLU A 136 12.82 -12.59 -7.53
CA GLU A 136 13.71 -13.20 -8.50
C GLU A 136 14.97 -13.79 -7.86
N THR A 137 15.39 -13.27 -6.70
CA THR A 137 16.62 -13.70 -6.05
C THR A 137 16.36 -14.35 -4.69
N VAL A 138 17.30 -15.21 -4.27
CA VAL A 138 17.25 -15.85 -2.95
C VAL A 138 17.49 -14.83 -1.85
N GLU A 139 18.36 -13.87 -2.11
CA GLU A 139 18.69 -12.79 -1.18
C GLU A 139 17.44 -11.96 -0.84
N GLU A 140 16.66 -11.58 -1.85
CA GLU A 140 15.40 -10.86 -1.64
C GLU A 140 14.36 -11.73 -0.91
N PHE A 141 14.31 -13.04 -1.22
CA PHE A 141 13.41 -13.96 -0.55
C PHE A 141 13.73 -14.16 0.94
N GLU A 142 14.99 -14.08 1.31
CA GLU A 142 15.47 -14.20 2.69
C GLU A 142 15.49 -12.86 3.45
N ASP A 143 15.30 -11.72 2.76
CA ASP A 143 15.26 -10.41 3.38
C ASP A 143 13.97 -10.23 4.20
N PRO A 144 14.03 -9.97 5.52
CA PRO A 144 12.85 -9.74 6.35
C PRO A 144 12.12 -8.42 6.04
N ASN A 145 12.73 -7.50 5.29
CA ASN A 145 12.07 -6.28 4.83
C ASN A 145 11.13 -6.55 3.65
N THR A 146 11.42 -7.55 2.84
CA THR A 146 10.52 -8.04 1.80
C THR A 146 9.45 -8.93 2.43
N VAL A 147 8.19 -8.48 2.42
CA VAL A 147 7.06 -9.27 2.90
C VAL A 147 6.67 -10.30 1.86
N LYS A 148 6.83 -11.59 2.19
CA LYS A 148 6.41 -12.70 1.33
C LYS A 148 4.91 -12.93 1.46
N VAL A 149 4.28 -13.40 0.38
CA VAL A 149 2.87 -13.78 0.36
C VAL A 149 2.68 -15.17 -0.24
N VAL A 150 1.82 -15.97 0.38
CA VAL A 150 1.34 -17.25 -0.17
C VAL A 150 -0.11 -17.07 -0.59
N VAL A 151 -0.44 -17.53 -1.79
CA VAL A 151 -1.73 -17.30 -2.44
C VAL A 151 -2.42 -18.63 -2.72
N GLY A 152 -3.73 -18.68 -2.53
CA GLY A 152 -4.58 -19.81 -2.88
C GLY A 152 -4.91 -19.88 -4.38
N PRO A 153 -5.59 -20.96 -4.80
CA PRO A 153 -5.96 -21.15 -6.21
C PRO A 153 -7.02 -20.14 -6.70
N ASP A 154 -7.64 -19.42 -5.80
CA ASP A 154 -8.62 -18.37 -6.04
C ASP A 154 -8.00 -16.96 -6.01
N ASP A 155 -6.66 -16.87 -6.02
CA ASP A 155 -5.86 -15.66 -5.88
C ASP A 155 -6.14 -14.86 -4.60
N ASN A 156 -6.62 -15.49 -3.55
CA ASN A 156 -6.70 -14.87 -2.23
C ASN A 156 -5.44 -15.18 -1.41
N ALA A 157 -4.96 -14.20 -0.65
CA ALA A 157 -3.84 -14.41 0.25
C ALA A 157 -4.20 -15.44 1.33
N ILE A 158 -3.29 -16.40 1.53
CA ILE A 158 -3.37 -17.38 2.62
C ILE A 158 -2.60 -16.87 3.83
N TYR A 159 -1.41 -16.28 3.58
CA TYR A 159 -0.54 -15.78 4.64
C TYR A 159 0.47 -14.78 4.09
N PHE A 160 0.78 -13.76 4.89
CA PHE A 160 1.91 -12.85 4.67
C PHE A 160 2.96 -13.09 5.74
N SER A 161 4.24 -13.10 5.38
CA SER A 161 5.32 -13.28 6.35
C SER A 161 6.59 -12.53 5.99
N ARG A 162 7.31 -12.11 7.03
CA ARG A 162 8.68 -11.63 6.87
C ARG A 162 9.67 -12.79 6.72
N GLU A 163 9.30 -13.99 7.17
CA GLU A 163 10.08 -15.21 6.96
C GLU A 163 9.92 -15.74 5.52
N PRO A 164 10.92 -16.49 5.01
CA PRO A 164 10.82 -17.12 3.69
C PRO A 164 9.72 -18.17 3.61
N ILE A 165 8.62 -17.85 2.95
CA ILE A 165 7.50 -18.74 2.68
C ILE A 165 7.12 -18.70 1.18
N PRO A 166 6.62 -19.84 0.62
CA PRO A 166 6.52 -21.17 1.18
C PRO A 166 7.88 -21.88 1.27
N SER A 167 7.92 -23.01 1.99
CA SER A 167 9.15 -23.79 2.17
C SER A 167 9.72 -24.28 0.83
N ARG A 168 11.00 -24.03 0.59
CA ARG A 168 11.76 -24.55 -0.56
C ARG A 168 12.46 -25.88 -0.28
N LYS A 169 12.42 -26.35 0.96
CA LYS A 169 13.22 -27.50 1.41
C LYS A 169 12.65 -28.86 0.98
N LYS A 170 11.37 -28.93 0.65
CA LYS A 170 10.67 -30.17 0.28
C LYS A 170 9.93 -30.07 -1.05
N SER A 171 10.17 -29.03 -1.79
CA SER A 171 9.64 -28.85 -3.12
C SER A 171 10.28 -29.80 -4.10
N VAL A 172 9.49 -30.29 -5.04
CA VAL A 172 9.94 -31.14 -6.13
C VAL A 172 10.36 -30.35 -7.37
N ASP A 173 9.82 -29.14 -7.55
CA ASP A 173 10.06 -28.33 -8.76
C ASP A 173 10.22 -26.83 -8.42
N ILE A 174 9.55 -25.95 -9.15
CA ILE A 174 9.61 -24.51 -8.96
C ILE A 174 8.65 -24.09 -7.84
N VAL A 175 9.18 -23.47 -6.80
CA VAL A 175 8.39 -22.85 -5.73
C VAL A 175 8.15 -21.39 -6.08
N PRO A 176 6.89 -20.93 -6.20
CA PRO A 176 6.62 -19.51 -6.37
C PRO A 176 7.15 -18.71 -5.17
N MET A 177 7.98 -17.73 -5.44
CA MET A 177 8.43 -16.74 -4.45
C MET A 177 7.75 -15.44 -4.79
N LEU A 178 6.80 -15.00 -3.95
CA LEU A 178 5.98 -13.84 -4.18
C LEU A 178 6.15 -12.83 -3.06
N LYS A 179 6.15 -11.55 -3.40
CA LYS A 179 6.20 -10.43 -2.44
C LYS A 179 4.95 -9.58 -2.51
N GLN A 180 4.58 -9.02 -1.37
CA GLN A 180 3.64 -7.91 -1.29
C GLN A 180 4.26 -6.67 -1.95
N ILE A 181 3.46 -5.97 -2.75
CA ILE A 181 3.73 -4.61 -3.21
C ILE A 181 2.66 -3.72 -2.58
N CYS A 182 3.08 -2.63 -1.96
CA CYS A 182 2.19 -1.84 -1.10
C CYS A 182 1.30 -0.86 -1.88
N ILE A 183 0.62 -1.38 -2.90
CA ILE A 183 -0.52 -0.76 -3.58
C ILE A 183 -1.76 -1.55 -3.18
N ILE A 184 -2.59 -0.94 -2.32
CA ILE A 184 -3.68 -1.63 -1.63
C ILE A 184 -4.98 -0.82 -1.77
N PRO A 185 -5.77 -1.07 -2.81
CA PRO A 185 -7.11 -0.51 -2.93
C PRO A 185 -8.09 -1.15 -1.96
N PHE A 186 -8.87 -0.32 -1.30
CA PHE A 186 -9.97 -0.70 -0.41
C PHE A 186 -11.30 -0.14 -0.92
N ARG A 187 -12.39 -0.87 -0.69
CA ARG A 187 -13.67 -0.21 -0.62
C ARG A 187 -13.70 0.74 0.57
N ARG A 188 -14.25 1.91 0.35
CA ARG A 188 -14.29 2.98 1.35
C ARG A 188 -14.81 2.52 2.72
N ASP A 189 -15.95 1.84 2.73
CA ASP A 189 -16.57 1.42 3.98
C ASP A 189 -15.79 0.28 4.66
N TYR A 190 -15.19 -0.59 3.86
CA TYR A 190 -14.33 -1.63 4.37
C TYR A 190 -13.04 -1.08 5.01
N LEU A 191 -12.44 -0.03 4.46
CA LEU A 191 -11.29 0.64 5.09
C LEU A 191 -11.65 1.17 6.49
N LEU A 192 -12.83 1.75 6.66
CA LEU A 192 -13.26 2.20 7.98
C LEU A 192 -13.50 1.04 8.93
N GLN A 193 -14.19 -0.01 8.50
CA GLN A 193 -14.37 -1.23 9.29
C GLN A 193 -13.05 -1.88 9.67
N PHE A 194 -12.09 -1.94 8.74
CA PHE A 194 -10.74 -2.45 8.98
C PHE A 194 -10.04 -1.68 10.11
N ASN A 195 -10.11 -0.35 10.11
CA ASN A 195 -9.47 0.47 11.15
C ASN A 195 -10.19 0.43 12.50
N GLU A 196 -11.49 0.12 12.52
CA GLU A 196 -12.24 -0.12 13.76
C GLU A 196 -11.95 -1.52 14.35
N THR A 197 -11.43 -2.44 13.54
CA THR A 197 -11.07 -3.79 13.98
C THR A 197 -9.76 -3.74 14.77
N PRO A 198 -9.70 -4.28 16.00
CA PRO A 198 -8.46 -4.31 16.77
C PRO A 198 -7.34 -5.05 16.05
N GLU A 199 -6.10 -4.63 16.29
CA GLU A 199 -4.93 -5.36 15.79
C GLU A 199 -4.94 -6.81 16.26
N THR A 200 -4.55 -7.70 15.35
CA THR A 200 -4.54 -9.15 15.58
C THR A 200 -3.14 -9.66 15.93
N PRO A 201 -3.01 -10.81 16.60
CA PRO A 201 -1.71 -11.35 17.01
C PRO A 201 -0.73 -11.57 15.86
N LEU A 202 -1.18 -12.13 14.73
CA LEU A 202 -0.28 -12.37 13.59
C LEU A 202 0.10 -11.07 12.87
N GLU A 203 -0.83 -10.11 12.80
CA GLU A 203 -0.51 -8.77 12.32
C GLU A 203 0.63 -8.13 13.12
N GLN A 204 0.58 -8.22 14.44
CA GLN A 204 1.63 -7.69 15.31
C GLN A 204 2.95 -8.43 15.15
N ILE A 205 2.91 -9.77 15.06
CA ILE A 205 4.09 -10.62 14.91
C ILE A 205 4.80 -10.35 13.58
N GLU A 206 4.05 -10.36 12.48
CA GLU A 206 4.59 -10.15 11.13
C GLU A 206 4.76 -8.65 10.80
N SER A 207 4.12 -7.75 11.55
CA SER A 207 4.03 -6.33 11.26
C SER A 207 3.50 -6.07 9.84
N VAL A 208 2.38 -6.72 9.50
CA VAL A 208 1.72 -6.66 8.20
C VAL A 208 0.22 -6.48 8.39
N ASP A 209 -0.31 -5.30 8.04
CA ASP A 209 -1.72 -4.92 8.25
C ASP A 209 -2.72 -5.90 7.63
N MET A 210 -2.38 -6.48 6.47
CA MET A 210 -3.26 -7.42 5.77
C MET A 210 -3.49 -8.75 6.52
N MET A 211 -2.65 -9.07 7.49
CA MET A 211 -2.89 -10.22 8.37
C MET A 211 -4.17 -10.04 9.20
N ARG A 212 -4.52 -8.81 9.61
CA ARG A 212 -5.78 -8.52 10.31
C ARG A 212 -7.01 -8.95 9.52
N VAL A 213 -6.99 -8.72 8.20
CA VAL A 213 -8.07 -9.16 7.30
C VAL A 213 -8.23 -10.67 7.37
N ILE A 214 -7.13 -11.42 7.22
CA ILE A 214 -7.13 -12.89 7.18
C ILE A 214 -7.54 -13.46 8.54
N GLU A 215 -6.98 -12.97 9.64
CA GLU A 215 -7.32 -13.45 10.99
C GLU A 215 -8.76 -13.14 11.38
N SER A 216 -9.36 -12.09 10.82
CA SER A 216 -10.78 -11.77 11.01
C SER A 216 -11.72 -12.55 10.10
N GLY A 217 -11.20 -13.49 9.30
CA GLY A 217 -11.98 -14.33 8.39
C GLY A 217 -12.34 -13.65 7.07
N GLY A 218 -11.76 -12.48 6.77
CA GLY A 218 -11.88 -11.78 5.50
C GLY A 218 -10.92 -12.35 4.44
N GLN A 219 -11.02 -11.80 3.23
CA GLN A 219 -10.18 -12.19 2.10
C GLN A 219 -9.43 -10.97 1.55
N VAL A 220 -8.15 -11.13 1.26
CA VAL A 220 -7.34 -10.18 0.52
C VAL A 220 -7.14 -10.73 -0.88
N LYS A 221 -7.76 -10.12 -1.88
CA LYS A 221 -7.57 -10.50 -3.28
C LYS A 221 -6.19 -10.06 -3.74
N MET A 222 -5.39 -10.98 -4.21
CA MET A 222 -4.05 -10.70 -4.72
C MET A 222 -4.07 -10.52 -6.24
N VAL A 223 -3.33 -9.53 -6.73
CA VAL A 223 -3.16 -9.27 -8.16
C VAL A 223 -1.68 -9.33 -8.50
N MET A 224 -1.32 -10.19 -9.45
CA MET A 224 0.06 -10.31 -9.92
C MET A 224 0.40 -9.20 -10.90
N THR A 225 1.50 -8.50 -10.65
CA THR A 225 2.16 -7.65 -11.65
C THR A 225 3.44 -8.30 -12.18
N LYS A 226 3.78 -7.95 -13.40
CA LYS A 226 5.09 -8.28 -14.02
C LYS A 226 6.07 -7.11 -13.98
N GLU A 227 5.63 -5.99 -13.43
CA GLU A 227 6.45 -4.80 -13.29
C GLU A 227 7.29 -4.90 -12.02
N GLU A 228 8.51 -4.42 -12.12
CA GLU A 228 9.43 -4.41 -10.97
C GLU A 228 9.11 -3.23 -10.05
N SER A 229 9.06 -3.49 -8.75
CA SER A 229 9.03 -2.47 -7.71
C SER A 229 10.09 -2.76 -6.66
N TYR A 230 10.69 -1.69 -6.15
CA TYR A 230 11.74 -1.74 -5.14
C TYR A 230 11.40 -0.74 -4.04
N GLY A 231 11.19 -1.26 -2.83
CA GLY A 231 11.09 -0.45 -1.63
C GLY A 231 12.45 0.15 -1.25
N VAL A 232 12.42 1.38 -0.75
CA VAL A 232 13.58 2.01 -0.13
C VAL A 232 13.48 1.80 1.37
N ASP A 233 14.45 1.10 1.97
CA ASP A 233 14.51 0.79 3.41
C ASP A 233 15.61 1.56 4.17
#